data_61a041219ca2677f8ee08473790fdea4
#
_entry.id   61a041219ca2677f8ee08473790fdea4
#
_cell.length_a   1.000
_cell.length_b   1.000
_cell.length_c   1.000
_cell.angle_alpha   90.00
_cell.angle_beta   90.00
_cell.angle_gamma   90.00
#
_symmetry.space_group_name_H-M   'P 1'
#
loop_
_entity.id
_entity.type
_entity.pdbx_description
1 polymer ?
#
loop_
_entity_poly.entity_id
_entity_poly.type
_entity_poly.pdbx_seq_one_letter_code
_entity_poly.pdbx_strand_id
1 'polypeptide(L)'
;MLTTITTKMNKANIHVVLATTIIAAASLTATLHAQTVATNNSTINQAFSLAVSTLDKNITADGLILAGGDYGGEWTRDCAFNSANAASLLRPEAAEHSLWSVTNNRASVGHQYWDKIIWVIAAWNHYMATADNAFLADALRCATATIAELEGSCYNASYKLFTGPAVFQDGIAGYDTPIYQPGNNSSYVLDHDAKHIMCLSTNCVYYKAYLCLADMMWQSGRDGKTYEDKAKQLKKAIRANFYEKSANRLVYLIDQNGKKHAHTEALGVAFAVLYEVVSRSEAQRLLANIHVTAYGVPCVYPAFARFSAQKPGRHNVMIWPHVNMIYASACAYAKVTEQFYFELNNLAKLAVDNNGFYEIYDPANGKPSGGYQCGHLWNPCHDQTWCATGFIRNMLCHVFGIQIGLRGLKFRPIGMADGSKCTLKGLRFHGNVLNITVTGKGNGSAPKVCRINGVKASNFVGHSGEIFENGRQRRTSGELNIEIEL
;
A
#
# COMPACT_ATOMS: atom_id res chain seq x y z
N MET A 1 69.79 -34.35 20.14
CA MET A 1 70.56 -33.76 21.24
C MET A 1 69.79 -32.63 21.81
N LEU A 2 69.14 -32.90 22.81
CA LEU A 2 69.13 -32.38 24.20
C LEU A 2 69.85 -31.04 24.39
N THR A 3 69.16 -30.04 24.87
CA THR A 3 69.41 -29.48 26.21
C THR A 3 68.26 -28.59 26.70
N THR A 4 67.79 -29.04 27.84
CA THR A 4 66.86 -28.36 28.76
C THR A 4 67.56 -27.21 29.49
N ILE A 5 66.84 -26.04 29.58
CA ILE A 5 67.17 -25.09 30.67
C ILE A 5 65.84 -24.66 31.34
N THR A 6 65.70 -25.15 32.56
CA THR A 6 64.74 -24.71 33.57
C THR A 6 65.23 -23.44 34.24
N THR A 7 64.42 -22.42 34.30
CA THR A 7 64.64 -21.33 35.27
C THR A 7 63.37 -21.12 36.07
N LYS A 8 63.50 -21.38 37.38
CA LYS A 8 62.51 -21.00 38.41
C LYS A 8 62.45 -19.49 38.54
N MET A 9 61.30 -18.92 38.55
CA MET A 9 61.08 -17.58 39.16
C MET A 9 59.80 -17.52 39.94
N ASN A 10 59.93 -16.88 41.08
CA ASN A 10 59.13 -16.74 42.27
C ASN A 10 57.66 -16.29 42.04
N LYS A 11 56.83 -16.78 42.97
CA LYS A 11 55.50 -16.31 43.29
C LYS A 11 55.56 -14.84 43.73
N ALA A 12 54.94 -13.96 42.99
CA ALA A 12 54.46 -12.67 43.47
C ALA A 12 52.97 -12.63 43.23
N ASN A 13 52.18 -12.46 44.28
CA ASN A 13 50.76 -12.32 44.29
C ASN A 13 50.35 -11.04 43.53
N ILE A 14 49.70 -11.18 42.42
CA ILE A 14 48.94 -10.10 41.81
C ILE A 14 47.49 -10.52 41.91
N HIS A 15 46.76 -9.90 42.82
CA HIS A 15 45.32 -9.90 42.84
C HIS A 15 44.81 -9.15 41.60
N VAL A 16 44.50 -9.89 40.53
CA VAL A 16 43.70 -9.35 39.45
C VAL A 16 42.29 -9.33 39.94
N VAL A 17 41.82 -8.14 40.26
CA VAL A 17 40.39 -7.84 40.44
C VAL A 17 39.75 -7.94 39.06
N LEU A 18 39.14 -9.09 38.77
CA LEU A 18 38.21 -9.19 37.65
C LEU A 18 36.99 -8.33 37.98
N ALA A 19 36.97 -7.08 37.51
CA ALA A 19 35.78 -6.32 37.42
C ALA A 19 34.91 -6.94 36.29
N THR A 20 34.06 -7.87 36.65
CA THR A 20 32.96 -8.32 35.80
C THR A 20 32.00 -7.16 35.64
N THR A 21 32.22 -6.37 34.61
CA THR A 21 31.21 -5.44 34.14
C THR A 21 30.07 -6.29 33.57
N ILE A 22 29.07 -6.56 34.39
CA ILE A 22 27.78 -7.05 33.92
C ILE A 22 27.17 -5.88 33.14
N ILE A 23 27.37 -5.88 31.83
CA ILE A 23 26.51 -5.12 30.92
C ILE A 23 25.16 -5.80 31.03
N ALA A 24 24.32 -5.29 31.91
CA ALA A 24 22.90 -5.55 31.87
C ALA A 24 22.42 -4.95 30.53
N ALA A 25 22.38 -5.79 29.50
CA ALA A 25 21.54 -5.55 28.35
C ALA A 25 20.13 -5.45 28.92
N ALA A 26 19.70 -4.25 29.24
CA ALA A 26 18.30 -3.94 29.42
C ALA A 26 17.66 -4.23 28.04
N SER A 27 17.23 -5.48 27.85
CA SER A 27 16.22 -5.79 26.87
C SER A 27 15.00 -4.93 27.28
N LEU A 28 14.93 -3.75 26.70
CA LEU A 28 13.67 -3.03 26.61
C LEU A 28 12.78 -3.96 25.77
N THR A 29 12.11 -4.90 26.42
CA THR A 29 10.88 -5.46 25.92
C THR A 29 9.90 -4.30 25.95
N ALA A 30 9.98 -3.45 24.92
CA ALA A 30 8.91 -2.57 24.58
C ALA A 30 7.71 -3.49 24.42
N THR A 31 6.84 -3.54 25.42
CA THR A 31 5.52 -4.15 25.30
C THR A 31 4.95 -3.56 24.02
N LEU A 32 4.93 -4.38 22.96
CA LEU A 32 4.26 -4.05 21.72
C LEU A 32 2.80 -3.87 22.10
N HIS A 33 2.39 -2.61 22.32
CA HIS A 33 0.98 -2.30 22.49
C HIS A 33 0.36 -2.58 21.13
N ALA A 34 -0.30 -3.73 21.03
CA ALA A 34 -1.00 -4.10 19.80
C ALA A 34 -2.00 -2.99 19.48
N GLN A 35 -1.99 -2.50 18.23
CA GLN A 35 -2.99 -1.55 17.79
C GLN A 35 -4.37 -2.21 17.88
N THR A 36 -5.32 -1.58 18.56
CA THR A 36 -6.68 -2.11 18.73
C THR A 36 -7.71 -1.11 18.26
N VAL A 37 -8.79 -1.62 17.69
CA VAL A 37 -9.94 -0.83 17.28
C VAL A 37 -11.17 -1.31 18.07
N ALA A 38 -11.95 -0.35 18.55
CA ALA A 38 -13.25 -0.60 19.17
C ALA A 38 -14.31 0.27 18.45
N THR A 39 -15.30 -0.40 17.88
CA THR A 39 -16.48 0.18 17.24
C THR A 39 -17.72 -0.55 17.76
N ASN A 40 -18.92 -0.11 17.38
CA ASN A 40 -20.14 -0.85 17.61
C ASN A 40 -20.35 -2.06 16.67
N ASN A 41 -19.45 -2.25 15.69
CA ASN A 41 -19.46 -3.37 14.74
C ASN A 41 -18.38 -4.40 15.13
N SER A 42 -18.81 -5.52 15.74
CA SER A 42 -17.90 -6.58 16.20
C SER A 42 -17.12 -7.24 15.06
N THR A 43 -17.70 -7.35 13.86
CA THR A 43 -17.03 -7.91 12.67
C THR A 43 -15.86 -7.02 12.24
N ILE A 44 -16.02 -5.69 12.22
CA ILE A 44 -14.94 -4.75 11.96
C ILE A 44 -13.83 -4.87 13.01
N ASN A 45 -14.19 -4.97 14.29
CA ASN A 45 -13.22 -5.09 15.39
C ASN A 45 -12.40 -6.38 15.25
N GLN A 46 -13.06 -7.50 14.97
CA GLN A 46 -12.39 -8.79 14.77
C GLN A 46 -11.52 -8.78 13.51
N ALA A 47 -12.02 -8.25 12.39
CA ALA A 47 -11.25 -8.13 11.16
C ALA A 47 -9.99 -7.27 11.33
N PHE A 48 -10.06 -6.16 12.10
CA PHE A 48 -8.90 -5.34 12.39
C PHE A 48 -7.86 -6.10 13.23
N SER A 49 -8.28 -6.86 14.21
CA SER A 49 -7.37 -7.70 15.01
C SER A 49 -6.72 -8.79 14.17
N LEU A 50 -7.48 -9.45 13.29
CA LEU A 50 -6.95 -10.42 12.31
C LEU A 50 -5.94 -9.75 11.36
N ALA A 51 -6.24 -8.55 10.87
CA ALA A 51 -5.36 -7.85 9.94
C ALA A 51 -4.00 -7.47 10.57
N VAL A 52 -4.00 -6.95 11.81
CA VAL A 52 -2.76 -6.67 12.54
C VAL A 52 -1.99 -7.95 12.81
N SER A 53 -2.68 -9.03 13.23
CA SER A 53 -2.06 -10.33 13.47
C SER A 53 -1.46 -10.93 12.19
N THR A 54 -2.14 -10.80 11.04
CA THR A 54 -1.62 -11.26 9.74
C THR A 54 -0.35 -10.50 9.35
N LEU A 55 -0.33 -9.17 9.52
CA LEU A 55 0.87 -8.37 9.29
C LEU A 55 2.03 -8.85 10.19
N ASP A 56 1.79 -9.00 11.49
CA ASP A 56 2.84 -9.40 12.44
C ASP A 56 3.35 -10.81 12.19
N LYS A 57 2.47 -11.75 11.88
CA LYS A 57 2.81 -13.15 11.56
C LYS A 57 3.66 -13.27 10.29
N ASN A 58 3.45 -12.38 9.33
CA ASN A 58 4.17 -12.37 8.06
C ASN A 58 5.46 -11.53 8.08
N ILE A 59 5.86 -11.02 9.23
CA ILE A 59 7.21 -10.46 9.43
C ILE A 59 8.12 -11.58 9.89
N THR A 60 9.15 -11.88 9.10
CA THR A 60 10.14 -12.91 9.40
C THR A 60 11.05 -12.51 10.56
N ALA A 61 11.80 -13.47 11.11
CA ALA A 61 12.72 -13.21 12.22
C ALA A 61 13.83 -12.21 11.87
N ASP A 62 14.20 -12.12 10.58
CA ASP A 62 15.16 -11.16 10.05
C ASP A 62 14.50 -9.83 9.59
N GLY A 63 13.19 -9.69 9.80
CA GLY A 63 12.48 -8.43 9.63
C GLY A 63 11.88 -8.19 8.24
N LEU A 64 11.79 -9.21 7.39
CA LEU A 64 11.16 -9.09 6.06
C LEU A 64 9.64 -9.30 6.13
N ILE A 65 8.89 -8.54 5.34
CA ILE A 65 7.45 -8.69 5.23
C ILE A 65 7.12 -9.59 4.03
N LEU A 66 6.69 -10.80 4.28
CA LEU A 66 6.28 -11.74 3.25
C LEU A 66 5.00 -11.29 2.52
N ALA A 67 4.84 -11.69 1.27
CA ALA A 67 3.62 -11.45 0.49
C ALA A 67 2.39 -12.10 1.13
N GLY A 68 2.54 -13.29 1.70
CA GLY A 68 1.50 -14.02 2.41
C GLY A 68 2.02 -15.29 3.05
N GLY A 69 1.21 -15.94 3.87
CA GLY A 69 1.59 -17.16 4.58
C GLY A 69 1.96 -18.34 3.67
N ASP A 70 1.40 -18.39 2.47
CA ASP A 70 1.66 -19.44 1.49
C ASP A 70 2.76 -19.04 0.47
N TYR A 71 3.30 -17.82 0.55
CA TYR A 71 4.37 -17.34 -0.33
C TYR A 71 5.68 -17.21 0.43
N GLY A 72 6.68 -17.98 0.01
CA GLY A 72 7.99 -18.07 0.65
C GLY A 72 8.98 -16.95 0.31
N GLY A 73 8.54 -15.76 -0.07
CA GLY A 73 9.45 -14.69 -0.47
C GLY A 73 8.81 -13.32 -0.51
N GLU A 74 9.63 -12.34 -0.85
CA GLU A 74 9.22 -10.97 -1.13
C GLU A 74 9.05 -10.74 -2.62
N TRP A 75 8.07 -9.93 -2.94
CA TRP A 75 7.79 -9.45 -4.28
C TRP A 75 7.79 -7.94 -4.25
N THR A 76 8.39 -7.29 -5.24
CA THR A 76 8.50 -5.82 -5.29
C THR A 76 7.14 -5.15 -5.12
N ARG A 77 6.12 -5.67 -5.78
CA ARG A 77 4.77 -5.16 -5.73
C ARG A 77 4.14 -5.30 -4.34
N ASP A 78 4.23 -6.51 -3.75
CA ASP A 78 3.68 -6.80 -2.42
C ASP A 78 4.37 -5.99 -1.35
N CYS A 79 5.70 -5.96 -1.36
CA CYS A 79 6.52 -5.14 -0.46
C CYS A 79 6.10 -3.66 -0.53
N ALA A 80 5.97 -3.10 -1.74
CA ALA A 80 5.61 -1.71 -1.92
C ALA A 80 4.20 -1.39 -1.39
N PHE A 81 3.21 -2.25 -1.70
CA PHE A 81 1.85 -2.05 -1.19
C PHE A 81 1.76 -2.24 0.31
N ASN A 82 2.38 -3.27 0.87
CA ASN A 82 2.37 -3.51 2.32
C ASN A 82 2.99 -2.33 3.08
N SER A 83 4.13 -1.82 2.59
CA SER A 83 4.80 -0.66 3.16
C SER A 83 3.92 0.59 3.10
N ALA A 84 3.38 0.92 1.91
CA ALA A 84 2.55 2.11 1.71
C ALA A 84 1.18 2.03 2.39
N ASN A 85 0.61 0.85 2.53
CA ASN A 85 -0.71 0.67 3.14
C ASN A 85 -0.67 0.86 4.66
N ALA A 86 0.25 0.18 5.36
CA ALA A 86 0.25 0.15 6.82
C ALA A 86 1.64 0.02 7.45
N ALA A 87 2.56 -0.77 6.86
CA ALA A 87 3.75 -1.17 7.56
C ALA A 87 4.70 0.00 7.84
N SER A 88 4.84 0.96 6.94
CA SER A 88 5.67 2.16 7.20
C SER A 88 5.22 2.97 8.42
N LEU A 89 3.94 2.89 8.79
CA LEU A 89 3.40 3.55 9.98
C LEU A 89 3.42 2.64 11.22
N LEU A 90 3.14 1.34 11.06
CA LEU A 90 2.96 0.41 12.17
C LEU A 90 4.22 -0.40 12.51
N ARG A 91 5.06 -0.69 11.51
CA ARG A 91 6.28 -1.53 11.59
C ARG A 91 7.36 -0.95 10.69
N PRO A 92 7.82 0.30 10.97
CA PRO A 92 8.69 1.05 10.06
C PRO A 92 10.01 0.34 9.76
N GLU A 93 10.62 -0.34 10.74
CA GLU A 93 11.87 -1.07 10.54
C GLU A 93 11.72 -2.23 9.57
N ALA A 94 10.63 -3.02 9.70
CA ALA A 94 10.32 -4.10 8.77
C ALA A 94 9.98 -3.57 7.37
N ALA A 95 9.24 -2.46 7.29
CA ALA A 95 8.92 -1.83 6.02
C ALA A 95 10.17 -1.33 5.30
N GLU A 96 11.09 -0.68 6.00
CA GLU A 96 12.37 -0.23 5.42
C GLU A 96 13.21 -1.40 4.93
N HIS A 97 13.38 -2.43 5.77
CA HIS A 97 14.13 -3.62 5.40
C HIS A 97 13.55 -4.28 4.14
N SER A 98 12.25 -4.47 4.08
CA SER A 98 11.56 -5.02 2.92
C SER A 98 11.70 -4.14 1.67
N LEU A 99 11.60 -2.82 1.81
CA LEU A 99 11.81 -1.91 0.68
C LEU A 99 13.22 -2.04 0.09
N TRP A 100 14.24 -2.27 0.92
CA TRP A 100 15.60 -2.43 0.44
C TRP A 100 15.90 -3.82 -0.11
N SER A 101 15.26 -4.89 0.41
CA SER A 101 15.50 -6.27 -0.02
C SER A 101 15.17 -6.53 -1.49
N VAL A 102 14.17 -5.81 -2.04
CA VAL A 102 13.75 -5.93 -3.44
C VAL A 102 14.56 -5.04 -4.39
N THR A 103 15.67 -4.48 -3.94
CA THR A 103 16.54 -3.62 -4.75
C THR A 103 17.85 -4.32 -5.11
N ASN A 104 18.50 -3.86 -6.17
CA ASN A 104 19.86 -4.27 -6.56
C ASN A 104 20.87 -3.45 -5.74
N ASN A 105 21.14 -3.86 -4.50
CA ASN A 105 22.05 -3.15 -3.59
C ASN A 105 21.79 -1.64 -3.48
N ARG A 106 20.53 -1.23 -3.37
CA ARG A 106 20.07 0.16 -3.33
C ARG A 106 20.39 1.00 -4.56
N ALA A 107 20.89 0.39 -5.64
CA ALA A 107 21.21 1.11 -6.87
C ALA A 107 20.00 1.32 -7.78
N SER A 108 19.15 0.30 -7.89
CA SER A 108 17.88 0.34 -8.61
C SER A 108 16.92 -0.69 -8.05
N VAL A 109 15.64 -0.57 -8.33
CA VAL A 109 14.63 -1.58 -7.94
C VAL A 109 14.79 -2.82 -8.81
N GLY A 110 14.77 -3.99 -8.18
CA GLY A 110 14.86 -5.30 -8.82
C GLY A 110 13.52 -5.83 -9.30
N HIS A 111 13.52 -7.12 -9.68
CA HIS A 111 12.33 -7.89 -10.00
C HIS A 111 11.65 -7.53 -11.32
N GLN A 112 10.32 -7.68 -11.40
CA GLN A 112 9.52 -7.55 -12.62
C GLN A 112 9.44 -6.09 -13.09
N TYR A 113 9.75 -5.82 -14.37
CA TYR A 113 9.85 -4.44 -14.88
C TYR A 113 8.54 -3.65 -14.81
N TRP A 114 7.38 -4.32 -14.86
CA TRP A 114 6.07 -3.64 -14.87
C TRP A 114 5.59 -3.20 -13.49
N ASP A 115 6.16 -3.72 -12.41
CA ASP A 115 5.78 -3.35 -11.03
C ASP A 115 6.86 -2.59 -10.25
N LYS A 116 8.10 -2.54 -10.72
CA LYS A 116 9.20 -1.80 -10.09
C LYS A 116 8.83 -0.37 -9.68
N ILE A 117 8.06 0.31 -10.51
CA ILE A 117 7.75 1.73 -10.32
C ILE A 117 6.89 2.01 -9.08
N ILE A 118 6.13 1.01 -8.57
CA ILE A 118 5.33 1.14 -7.35
C ILE A 118 6.23 1.43 -6.14
N TRP A 119 7.43 0.87 -6.14
CA TRP A 119 8.41 1.08 -5.08
C TRP A 119 8.69 2.55 -4.80
N VAL A 120 8.74 3.40 -5.82
CA VAL A 120 8.98 4.84 -5.68
C VAL A 120 7.89 5.51 -4.83
N ILE A 121 6.64 5.11 -5.03
CA ILE A 121 5.51 5.62 -4.25
C ILE A 121 5.61 5.15 -2.79
N ALA A 122 5.97 3.88 -2.60
CA ALA A 122 6.11 3.30 -1.27
C ALA A 122 7.28 3.93 -0.49
N ALA A 123 8.43 4.13 -1.14
CA ALA A 123 9.58 4.80 -0.54
C ALA A 123 9.25 6.24 -0.10
N TRP A 124 8.52 7.00 -0.93
CA TRP A 124 8.06 8.32 -0.54
C TRP A 124 7.11 8.29 0.65
N ASN A 125 6.16 7.34 0.67
CA ASN A 125 5.26 7.16 1.81
C ASN A 125 6.03 6.76 3.10
N HIS A 126 7.04 5.90 2.97
CA HIS A 126 7.90 5.51 4.09
C HIS A 126 8.64 6.72 4.67
N TYR A 127 9.27 7.54 3.81
CA TYR A 127 9.90 8.78 4.25
C TYR A 127 8.91 9.71 4.97
N MET A 128 7.71 9.90 4.42
CA MET A 128 6.70 10.74 5.07
C MET A 128 6.28 10.19 6.45
N ALA A 129 6.30 8.88 6.65
CA ALA A 129 5.97 8.27 7.94
C ALA A 129 7.12 8.38 8.95
N THR A 130 8.38 8.25 8.51
CA THR A 130 9.55 8.16 9.36
C THR A 130 10.34 9.46 9.50
N ALA A 131 10.24 10.35 8.53
CA ALA A 131 11.07 11.56 8.38
C ALA A 131 12.59 11.26 8.37
N ASP A 132 13.00 10.05 7.92
CA ASP A 132 14.40 9.64 7.85
C ASP A 132 15.08 10.20 6.58
N ASN A 133 15.93 11.23 6.79
CA ASN A 133 16.64 11.87 5.69
C ASN A 133 17.76 10.99 5.09
N ALA A 134 18.31 10.02 5.83
CA ALA A 134 19.30 9.09 5.30
C ALA A 134 18.61 8.11 4.33
N PHE A 135 17.46 7.58 4.73
CA PHE A 135 16.61 6.79 3.84
C PHE A 135 16.22 7.57 2.58
N LEU A 136 15.77 8.83 2.71
CA LEU A 136 15.36 9.66 1.58
C LEU A 136 16.49 9.83 0.56
N ALA A 137 17.73 10.09 1.01
CA ALA A 137 18.87 10.30 0.14
C ALA A 137 19.18 9.06 -0.72
N ASP A 138 19.14 7.87 -0.12
CA ASP A 138 19.35 6.60 -0.80
C ASP A 138 18.17 6.25 -1.72
N ALA A 139 16.95 6.44 -1.23
CA ALA A 139 15.72 6.18 -1.98
C ALA A 139 15.62 7.05 -3.24
N LEU A 140 16.00 8.32 -3.15
CA LEU A 140 16.01 9.21 -4.30
C LEU A 140 17.00 8.73 -5.39
N ARG A 141 18.20 8.24 -5.00
CA ARG A 141 19.16 7.67 -5.97
C ARG A 141 18.59 6.43 -6.66
N CYS A 142 18.08 5.49 -5.86
CA CYS A 142 17.49 4.23 -6.34
C CYS A 142 16.29 4.52 -7.28
N ALA A 143 15.37 5.38 -6.86
CA ALA A 143 14.19 5.76 -7.65
C ALA A 143 14.56 6.43 -8.97
N THR A 144 15.53 7.36 -8.95
CA THR A 144 15.99 8.07 -10.16
C THR A 144 16.61 7.09 -11.17
N ALA A 145 17.47 6.17 -10.72
CA ALA A 145 18.05 5.15 -11.59
C ALA A 145 17.00 4.22 -12.18
N THR A 146 16.05 3.78 -11.35
CA THR A 146 14.96 2.87 -11.77
C THR A 146 14.08 3.52 -12.82
N ILE A 147 13.67 4.79 -12.64
CA ILE A 147 12.79 5.43 -13.62
C ILE A 147 13.51 5.72 -14.92
N ALA A 148 14.82 6.04 -14.89
CA ALA A 148 15.62 6.23 -16.09
C ALA A 148 15.73 4.93 -16.92
N GLU A 149 15.93 3.78 -16.26
CA GLU A 149 15.91 2.46 -16.89
C GLU A 149 14.57 2.19 -17.58
N LEU A 150 13.46 2.45 -16.88
CA LEU A 150 12.11 2.19 -17.39
C LEU A 150 11.70 3.18 -18.49
N GLU A 151 12.13 4.43 -18.43
CA GLU A 151 11.95 5.40 -19.53
C GLU A 151 12.66 4.93 -20.80
N GLY A 152 13.86 4.37 -20.67
CA GLY A 152 14.64 3.85 -21.81
C GLY A 152 14.06 2.59 -22.44
N SER A 153 13.35 1.76 -21.65
CA SER A 153 12.91 0.42 -22.08
C SER A 153 11.40 0.30 -22.33
N CYS A 154 10.57 1.09 -21.64
CA CYS A 154 9.12 0.91 -21.64
C CYS A 154 8.33 2.13 -22.13
N TYR A 155 8.96 3.28 -22.44
CA TYR A 155 8.23 4.46 -22.86
C TYR A 155 7.94 4.45 -24.36
N ASN A 156 6.64 4.56 -24.72
CA ASN A 156 6.18 4.71 -26.08
C ASN A 156 5.98 6.19 -26.43
N ALA A 157 6.88 6.73 -27.24
CA ALA A 157 6.89 8.15 -27.60
C ALA A 157 5.67 8.59 -28.43
N SER A 158 5.08 7.71 -29.24
CA SER A 158 3.92 8.01 -30.09
C SER A 158 2.66 8.25 -29.25
N TYR A 159 2.45 7.43 -28.23
CA TYR A 159 1.33 7.56 -27.29
C TYR A 159 1.66 8.44 -26.08
N LYS A 160 2.96 8.66 -25.82
CA LYS A 160 3.47 9.30 -24.59
C LYS A 160 3.02 8.56 -23.33
N LEU A 161 3.01 7.23 -23.40
CA LEU A 161 2.59 6.30 -22.37
C LEU A 161 3.68 5.25 -22.13
N PHE A 162 3.63 4.58 -20.99
CA PHE A 162 4.46 3.42 -20.71
C PHE A 162 3.76 2.15 -21.17
N THR A 163 4.55 1.22 -21.72
CA THR A 163 4.13 -0.11 -22.14
C THR A 163 4.40 -1.14 -21.07
N GLY A 164 3.68 -2.24 -21.12
CA GLY A 164 3.78 -3.38 -20.22
C GLY A 164 2.42 -3.78 -19.66
N PRO A 165 2.37 -4.89 -18.92
CA PRO A 165 1.15 -5.37 -18.28
C PRO A 165 0.57 -4.38 -17.28
N ALA A 166 -0.68 -4.59 -16.89
CA ALA A 166 -1.27 -3.92 -15.75
C ALA A 166 -0.46 -4.22 -14.48
N VAL A 167 -0.23 -3.21 -13.68
CA VAL A 167 0.75 -3.20 -12.60
C VAL A 167 0.60 -4.32 -11.57
N PHE A 168 -0.59 -4.83 -11.43
CA PHE A 168 -0.92 -5.86 -10.45
C PHE A 168 -1.01 -7.27 -11.08
N GLN A 169 -1.05 -7.38 -12.40
CA GLN A 169 -1.27 -8.64 -13.10
C GLN A 169 0.05 -9.28 -13.55
N ASP A 170 0.05 -10.60 -13.64
CA ASP A 170 1.24 -11.39 -14.00
C ASP A 170 1.47 -11.48 -15.52
N GLY A 171 0.82 -10.63 -16.29
CA GLY A 171 1.04 -10.50 -17.73
C GLY A 171 0.31 -11.52 -18.61
N ILE A 172 0.07 -12.73 -18.14
CA ILE A 172 -0.58 -13.81 -18.91
C ILE A 172 -1.98 -14.14 -18.42
N ALA A 173 -2.33 -13.71 -17.22
CA ALA A 173 -3.53 -14.16 -16.55
C ALA A 173 -4.74 -13.26 -16.77
N GLY A 174 -4.54 -12.00 -17.12
CA GLY A 174 -5.56 -10.98 -17.13
C GLY A 174 -6.03 -10.50 -18.51
N TYR A 175 -5.53 -11.09 -19.60
CA TYR A 175 -5.79 -10.56 -20.94
C TYR A 175 -6.56 -11.55 -21.82
N ASP A 176 -7.22 -11.01 -22.87
CA ASP A 176 -7.87 -11.76 -23.91
C ASP A 176 -7.01 -11.78 -25.19
N THR A 177 -7.43 -12.50 -26.21
CA THR A 177 -6.83 -12.41 -27.53
C THR A 177 -6.96 -10.98 -28.09
N PRO A 178 -5.96 -10.46 -28.80
CA PRO A 178 -4.75 -11.13 -29.31
C PRO A 178 -3.57 -11.16 -28.32
N ILE A 179 -3.68 -10.65 -27.11
CA ILE A 179 -2.58 -10.56 -26.14
C ILE A 179 -2.27 -11.93 -25.54
N TYR A 180 -3.33 -12.65 -25.14
CA TYR A 180 -3.21 -14.03 -24.67
C TYR A 180 -2.91 -14.98 -25.81
N GLN A 181 -1.88 -15.81 -25.65
CA GLN A 181 -1.49 -16.83 -26.63
C GLN A 181 -1.85 -18.22 -26.09
N PRO A 182 -2.74 -18.96 -26.79
CA PRO A 182 -3.07 -20.34 -26.42
C PRO A 182 -1.82 -21.22 -26.39
N GLY A 183 -1.72 -22.10 -25.41
CA GLY A 183 -0.57 -23.02 -25.25
C GLY A 183 0.54 -22.52 -24.31
N ASN A 184 0.52 -21.25 -23.90
CA ASN A 184 1.38 -20.79 -22.84
C ASN A 184 0.81 -21.21 -21.46
N ASN A 185 1.43 -22.20 -20.84
CA ASN A 185 1.01 -22.75 -19.53
C ASN A 185 1.81 -22.19 -18.35
N SER A 186 2.74 -21.27 -18.58
CA SER A 186 3.51 -20.69 -17.49
C SER A 186 2.73 -19.60 -16.77
N SER A 187 2.73 -19.66 -15.44
CA SER A 187 2.16 -18.59 -14.60
C SER A 187 3.05 -17.34 -14.53
N TYR A 188 4.31 -17.45 -14.94
CA TYR A 188 5.33 -16.42 -14.76
C TYR A 188 5.91 -15.89 -16.06
N VAL A 189 5.68 -16.58 -17.18
CA VAL A 189 6.18 -16.13 -18.47
C VAL A 189 5.20 -15.11 -19.04
N LEU A 190 5.71 -13.90 -19.20
CA LEU A 190 4.97 -12.83 -19.82
C LEU A 190 4.64 -13.18 -21.28
N ASP A 191 3.39 -13.08 -21.69
CA ASP A 191 3.01 -13.12 -23.07
C ASP A 191 3.78 -12.05 -23.85
N HIS A 192 4.31 -12.41 -25.02
CA HIS A 192 5.13 -11.52 -25.83
C HIS A 192 4.43 -10.17 -26.08
N ASP A 193 3.15 -10.21 -26.41
CA ASP A 193 2.38 -9.02 -26.77
C ASP A 193 2.00 -8.16 -25.55
N ALA A 194 1.97 -8.75 -24.34
CA ALA A 194 1.77 -8.00 -23.10
C ALA A 194 2.90 -6.99 -22.79
N LYS A 195 4.07 -7.15 -23.41
CA LYS A 195 5.16 -6.15 -23.35
C LYS A 195 4.84 -4.87 -24.10
N HIS A 196 3.96 -4.95 -25.08
CA HIS A 196 3.64 -3.87 -26.02
C HIS A 196 2.30 -3.18 -25.72
N ILE A 197 1.49 -3.72 -24.79
CA ILE A 197 0.24 -3.09 -24.40
C ILE A 197 0.50 -1.90 -23.49
N MET A 198 -0.47 -1.01 -23.40
CA MET A 198 -0.44 0.14 -22.48
C MET A 198 -1.67 0.05 -21.57
N CYS A 199 -1.46 -0.13 -20.27
CA CYS A 199 -2.53 -0.29 -19.30
C CYS A 199 -2.78 0.98 -18.49
N LEU A 200 -4.03 1.20 -18.11
CA LEU A 200 -4.46 2.37 -17.34
C LEU A 200 -3.77 2.42 -15.97
N SER A 201 -3.85 1.32 -15.19
CA SER A 201 -3.28 1.26 -13.83
C SER A 201 -1.78 1.53 -13.83
N THR A 202 -1.03 0.89 -14.73
CA THR A 202 0.42 1.07 -14.87
C THR A 202 0.77 2.52 -15.17
N ASN A 203 0.09 3.17 -16.11
CA ASN A 203 0.35 4.56 -16.44
C ASN A 203 -0.02 5.53 -15.31
N CYS A 204 -1.08 5.23 -14.55
CA CYS A 204 -1.43 6.01 -13.35
C CYS A 204 -0.34 5.89 -12.27
N VAL A 205 0.27 4.71 -12.09
CA VAL A 205 1.38 4.51 -11.15
C VAL A 205 2.63 5.26 -11.59
N TYR A 206 3.00 5.23 -12.88
CA TYR A 206 4.11 6.05 -13.40
C TYR A 206 3.88 7.55 -13.19
N TYR A 207 2.66 8.02 -13.44
CA TYR A 207 2.29 9.40 -13.17
C TYR A 207 2.49 9.78 -11.69
N LYS A 208 2.02 8.93 -10.77
CA LYS A 208 2.20 9.17 -9.33
C LYS A 208 3.66 9.08 -8.91
N ALA A 209 4.42 8.16 -9.48
CA ALA A 209 5.86 8.03 -9.21
C ALA A 209 6.64 9.29 -9.65
N TYR A 210 6.30 9.89 -10.79
CA TYR A 210 6.90 11.18 -11.18
C TYR A 210 6.62 12.29 -10.16
N LEU A 211 5.39 12.37 -9.64
CA LEU A 211 5.07 13.33 -8.58
C LEU A 211 5.87 13.06 -7.31
N CYS A 212 5.97 11.79 -6.91
CA CYS A 212 6.77 11.42 -5.73
C CYS A 212 8.26 11.74 -5.93
N LEU A 213 8.82 11.51 -7.13
CA LEU A 213 10.20 11.90 -7.44
C LEU A 213 10.40 13.41 -7.39
N ALA A 214 9.46 14.18 -7.91
CA ALA A 214 9.52 15.65 -7.82
C ALA A 214 9.53 16.09 -6.34
N ASP A 215 8.63 15.52 -5.53
CA ASP A 215 8.55 15.80 -4.09
C ASP A 215 9.84 15.39 -3.36
N MET A 216 10.43 14.22 -3.66
CA MET A 216 11.71 13.76 -3.12
C MET A 216 12.86 14.73 -3.48
N MET A 217 12.90 15.22 -4.73
CA MET A 217 13.87 16.20 -5.18
C MET A 217 13.74 17.49 -4.38
N TRP A 218 12.54 18.08 -4.31
CA TRP A 218 12.28 19.30 -3.55
C TRP A 218 12.65 19.16 -2.08
N GLN A 219 12.26 18.03 -1.47
CA GLN A 219 12.58 17.75 -0.07
C GLN A 219 14.09 17.59 0.19
N SER A 220 14.83 17.14 -0.82
CA SER A 220 16.30 17.03 -0.77
C SER A 220 17.03 18.32 -1.21
N GLY A 221 16.33 19.44 -1.36
CA GLY A 221 16.89 20.73 -1.80
C GLY A 221 17.31 20.75 -3.27
N ARG A 222 16.80 19.85 -4.10
CA ARG A 222 17.08 19.75 -5.54
C ARG A 222 15.86 20.18 -6.35
N ASP A 223 16.09 20.61 -7.61
CA ASP A 223 15.00 20.99 -8.52
C ASP A 223 14.22 19.75 -8.99
N GLY A 224 12.94 19.65 -8.63
CA GLY A 224 12.00 18.61 -9.04
C GLY A 224 11.20 18.92 -10.31
N LYS A 225 11.40 20.09 -10.91
CA LYS A 225 10.61 20.62 -12.04
C LYS A 225 10.52 19.67 -13.23
N THR A 226 11.63 19.00 -13.56
CA THR A 226 11.67 18.04 -14.66
C THR A 226 10.64 16.91 -14.47
N TYR A 227 10.52 16.37 -13.28
CA TYR A 227 9.55 15.30 -12.99
C TYR A 227 8.12 15.82 -12.88
N GLU A 228 7.90 17.04 -12.39
CA GLU A 228 6.57 17.67 -12.46
C GLU A 228 6.10 17.83 -13.90
N ASP A 229 6.98 18.25 -14.82
CA ASP A 229 6.62 18.44 -16.21
C ASP A 229 6.38 17.11 -16.94
N LYS A 230 7.18 16.06 -16.64
CA LYS A 230 6.91 14.69 -17.10
C LYS A 230 5.55 14.18 -16.56
N ALA A 231 5.24 14.41 -15.28
CA ALA A 231 3.95 14.07 -14.70
C ALA A 231 2.79 14.77 -15.42
N LYS A 232 2.89 16.07 -15.69
CA LYS A 232 1.86 16.83 -16.42
C LYS A 232 1.64 16.28 -17.84
N GLN A 233 2.72 15.94 -18.55
CA GLN A 233 2.65 15.36 -19.89
C GLN A 233 1.99 13.98 -19.86
N LEU A 234 2.38 13.12 -18.92
CA LEU A 234 1.83 11.78 -18.78
C LEU A 234 0.34 11.83 -18.37
N LYS A 235 -0.05 12.69 -17.43
CA LYS A 235 -1.46 12.91 -17.10
C LYS A 235 -2.29 13.30 -18.32
N LYS A 236 -1.78 14.20 -19.14
CA LYS A 236 -2.45 14.61 -20.40
C LYS A 236 -2.59 13.42 -21.35
N ALA A 237 -1.55 12.62 -21.50
CA ALA A 237 -1.57 11.42 -22.35
C ALA A 237 -2.55 10.36 -21.85
N ILE A 238 -2.55 10.07 -20.53
CA ILE A 238 -3.51 9.15 -19.91
C ILE A 238 -4.93 9.60 -20.22
N ARG A 239 -5.26 10.85 -19.97
CA ARG A 239 -6.62 11.37 -20.25
C ARG A 239 -7.01 11.30 -21.72
N ALA A 240 -6.11 11.62 -22.61
CA ALA A 240 -6.36 11.60 -24.06
C ALA A 240 -6.59 10.18 -24.61
N ASN A 241 -5.90 9.20 -24.06
CA ASN A 241 -5.92 7.84 -24.57
C ASN A 241 -6.93 6.94 -23.87
N PHE A 242 -7.12 7.09 -22.56
CA PHE A 242 -7.97 6.18 -21.76
C PHE A 242 -9.34 6.77 -21.38
N TYR A 243 -9.51 8.09 -21.27
CA TYR A 243 -10.77 8.67 -20.84
C TYR A 243 -11.73 8.95 -22.00
N GLU A 244 -12.79 8.16 -22.08
CA GLU A 244 -13.89 8.34 -23.04
C GLU A 244 -15.01 9.18 -22.40
N LYS A 245 -14.92 10.50 -22.59
CA LYS A 245 -15.82 11.47 -21.93
C LYS A 245 -17.29 11.23 -22.26
N SER A 246 -17.64 10.92 -23.51
CA SER A 246 -19.02 10.67 -23.96
C SER A 246 -19.63 9.44 -23.30
N ALA A 247 -18.83 8.39 -23.10
CA ALA A 247 -19.23 7.15 -22.44
C ALA A 247 -19.02 7.20 -20.91
N ASN A 248 -18.44 8.29 -20.37
CA ASN A 248 -18.06 8.43 -18.97
C ASN A 248 -17.36 7.19 -18.42
N ARG A 249 -16.34 6.72 -19.11
CA ARG A 249 -15.55 5.55 -18.71
C ARG A 249 -14.06 5.75 -18.94
N LEU A 250 -13.25 4.97 -18.23
CA LEU A 250 -11.85 4.76 -18.49
C LEU A 250 -11.68 3.36 -19.11
N VAL A 251 -11.03 3.29 -20.28
CA VAL A 251 -10.74 2.00 -20.93
C VAL A 251 -9.59 1.32 -20.20
N TYR A 252 -9.59 -0.01 -20.18
CA TYR A 252 -8.61 -0.82 -19.46
C TYR A 252 -7.22 -0.68 -20.06
N LEU A 253 -7.10 -0.95 -21.37
CA LEU A 253 -5.81 -1.00 -22.06
C LEU A 253 -5.94 -0.67 -23.54
N ILE A 254 -4.79 -0.36 -24.14
CA ILE A 254 -4.58 -0.26 -25.59
C ILE A 254 -3.63 -1.41 -25.95
N ASP A 255 -4.02 -2.26 -26.89
CA ASP A 255 -3.20 -3.41 -27.29
C ASP A 255 -2.08 -3.02 -28.25
N GLN A 256 -1.26 -3.99 -28.62
CA GLN A 256 -0.12 -3.83 -29.53
C GLN A 256 -0.51 -3.36 -30.96
N ASN A 257 -1.79 -3.47 -31.32
CA ASN A 257 -2.35 -3.03 -32.59
C ASN A 257 -3.01 -1.65 -32.49
N GLY A 258 -2.96 -1.01 -31.30
CA GLY A 258 -3.59 0.28 -31.03
C GLY A 258 -5.10 0.22 -30.75
N LYS A 259 -5.66 -0.99 -30.62
CA LYS A 259 -7.08 -1.18 -30.29
C LYS A 259 -7.31 -0.96 -28.81
N LYS A 260 -8.34 -0.17 -28.48
CA LYS A 260 -8.78 0.05 -27.11
C LYS A 260 -9.69 -1.09 -26.63
N HIS A 261 -9.42 -1.58 -25.43
CA HIS A 261 -10.24 -2.60 -24.74
C HIS A 261 -11.06 -1.91 -23.65
N ALA A 262 -12.37 -1.85 -23.87
CA ALA A 262 -13.31 -1.05 -23.07
C ALA A 262 -13.77 -1.69 -21.75
N HIS A 263 -13.11 -2.77 -21.33
CA HIS A 263 -13.33 -3.37 -20.00
C HIS A 263 -12.99 -2.35 -18.91
N THR A 264 -13.61 -2.49 -17.77
CA THR A 264 -13.30 -1.69 -16.59
C THR A 264 -12.30 -2.45 -15.72
N GLU A 265 -11.09 -1.90 -15.55
CA GLU A 265 -10.12 -2.33 -14.55
C GLU A 265 -10.37 -1.53 -13.27
N ALA A 266 -10.84 -2.19 -12.20
CA ALA A 266 -11.17 -1.51 -10.95
C ALA A 266 -9.96 -0.79 -10.35
N LEU A 267 -8.78 -1.42 -10.38
CA LEU A 267 -7.53 -0.84 -9.89
C LEU A 267 -7.11 0.40 -10.69
N GLY A 268 -7.21 0.34 -12.02
CA GLY A 268 -6.89 1.47 -12.89
C GLY A 268 -7.79 2.67 -12.66
N VAL A 269 -9.09 2.44 -12.50
CA VAL A 269 -10.06 3.51 -12.14
C VAL A 269 -9.74 4.06 -10.75
N ALA A 270 -9.47 3.19 -9.77
CA ALA A 270 -9.12 3.61 -8.42
C ALA A 270 -7.87 4.49 -8.39
N PHE A 271 -6.80 4.12 -9.11
CA PHE A 271 -5.60 4.93 -9.22
C PHE A 271 -5.84 6.25 -9.96
N ALA A 272 -6.65 6.25 -11.03
CA ALA A 272 -7.00 7.48 -11.72
C ALA A 272 -7.73 8.48 -10.81
N VAL A 273 -8.50 7.99 -9.86
CA VAL A 273 -9.18 8.80 -8.83
C VAL A 273 -8.20 9.25 -7.74
N LEU A 274 -7.48 8.32 -7.12
CA LEU A 274 -6.58 8.59 -6.00
C LEU A 274 -5.42 9.52 -6.36
N TYR A 275 -4.94 9.41 -7.61
CA TYR A 275 -3.83 10.23 -8.12
C TYR A 275 -4.31 11.47 -8.90
N GLU A 276 -5.62 11.77 -8.83
CA GLU A 276 -6.20 12.97 -9.45
C GLU A 276 -5.96 13.07 -10.97
N VAL A 277 -5.89 11.94 -11.67
CA VAL A 277 -5.89 11.92 -13.13
C VAL A 277 -7.21 12.46 -13.66
N VAL A 278 -8.31 12.16 -12.98
CA VAL A 278 -9.67 12.67 -13.21
C VAL A 278 -10.05 13.67 -12.13
N SER A 279 -10.96 14.59 -12.46
CA SER A 279 -11.53 15.53 -11.48
C SER A 279 -12.46 14.81 -10.50
N ARG A 280 -12.76 15.44 -9.36
CA ARG A 280 -13.66 14.84 -8.35
C ARG A 280 -15.04 14.51 -8.91
N SER A 281 -15.61 15.39 -9.73
CA SER A 281 -16.94 15.15 -10.33
C SER A 281 -16.89 14.01 -11.37
N GLU A 282 -15.80 13.88 -12.12
CA GLU A 282 -15.57 12.72 -13.00
C GLU A 282 -15.41 11.44 -12.18
N ALA A 283 -14.62 11.48 -11.08
CA ALA A 283 -14.42 10.37 -10.17
C ALA A 283 -15.75 9.84 -9.61
N GLN A 284 -16.62 10.70 -9.10
CA GLN A 284 -17.92 10.30 -8.57
C GLN A 284 -18.77 9.57 -9.62
N ARG A 285 -18.81 10.09 -10.86
CA ARG A 285 -19.55 9.44 -11.95
C ARG A 285 -18.93 8.12 -12.40
N LEU A 286 -17.60 8.04 -12.44
CA LEU A 286 -16.89 6.81 -12.79
C LEU A 286 -17.15 5.72 -11.74
N LEU A 287 -17.01 6.04 -10.46
CA LEU A 287 -17.21 5.09 -9.36
C LEU A 287 -18.64 4.62 -9.23
N ALA A 288 -19.63 5.49 -9.52
CA ALA A 288 -21.04 5.12 -9.52
C ALA A 288 -21.43 4.14 -10.64
N ASN A 289 -20.65 4.07 -11.72
CA ASN A 289 -20.91 3.21 -12.88
C ASN A 289 -20.10 1.89 -12.88
N ILE A 290 -19.25 1.66 -11.89
CA ILE A 290 -18.49 0.40 -11.79
C ILE A 290 -19.45 -0.73 -11.39
N HIS A 291 -19.32 -1.86 -12.10
CA HIS A 291 -20.01 -3.09 -11.70
C HIS A 291 -19.45 -3.60 -10.38
N VAL A 292 -20.33 -3.90 -9.43
CA VAL A 292 -19.98 -4.43 -8.12
C VAL A 292 -20.83 -5.67 -7.87
N THR A 293 -20.22 -6.74 -7.39
CA THR A 293 -20.93 -7.97 -6.98
C THR A 293 -21.41 -7.87 -5.53
N ALA A 294 -22.12 -8.87 -5.05
CA ALA A 294 -22.50 -8.95 -3.63
C ALA A 294 -21.29 -9.01 -2.67
N TYR A 295 -20.11 -9.36 -3.17
CA TYR A 295 -18.89 -9.56 -2.38
C TYR A 295 -17.82 -8.51 -2.63
N GLY A 296 -18.08 -7.52 -3.48
CA GLY A 296 -17.19 -6.42 -3.78
C GLY A 296 -16.95 -6.21 -5.28
N VAL A 297 -16.08 -5.25 -5.62
CA VAL A 297 -15.72 -4.95 -7.00
C VAL A 297 -14.81 -6.05 -7.58
N PRO A 298 -15.12 -6.60 -8.79
CA PRO A 298 -14.21 -7.52 -9.46
C PRO A 298 -13.01 -6.78 -10.05
N CYS A 299 -11.88 -7.48 -10.27
CA CYS A 299 -10.69 -6.86 -10.85
C CYS A 299 -10.95 -6.22 -12.19
N VAL A 300 -11.62 -6.97 -13.10
CA VAL A 300 -11.97 -6.53 -14.45
C VAL A 300 -13.41 -6.96 -14.77
N TYR A 301 -14.18 -6.06 -15.39
CA TYR A 301 -15.54 -6.33 -15.83
C TYR A 301 -15.83 -5.65 -17.18
N PRO A 302 -16.59 -6.26 -18.07
CA PRO A 302 -17.05 -7.67 -18.06
C PRO A 302 -15.90 -8.66 -18.19
N ALA A 303 -16.21 -9.97 -18.03
CA ALA A 303 -15.23 -11.03 -18.25
C ALA A 303 -14.72 -11.01 -19.71
N PHE A 304 -13.45 -11.36 -19.89
CA PHE A 304 -12.95 -11.66 -21.23
C PHE A 304 -13.61 -12.91 -21.80
N ALA A 305 -13.73 -12.96 -23.13
CA ALA A 305 -14.46 -14.04 -23.84
C ALA A 305 -13.91 -15.46 -23.56
N ARG A 306 -12.63 -15.57 -23.20
CA ARG A 306 -11.99 -16.85 -22.84
C ARG A 306 -12.32 -17.36 -21.44
N PHE A 307 -13.00 -16.57 -20.62
CA PHE A 307 -13.47 -16.95 -19.28
C PHE A 307 -14.98 -17.10 -19.23
N SER A 308 -15.46 -17.86 -18.26
CA SER A 308 -16.89 -18.08 -18.05
C SER A 308 -17.21 -18.09 -16.55
N ALA A 309 -18.49 -18.15 -16.19
CA ALA A 309 -18.93 -18.29 -14.81
C ALA A 309 -18.41 -19.58 -14.15
N GLN A 310 -18.23 -20.65 -14.91
CA GLN A 310 -17.68 -21.94 -14.44
C GLN A 310 -16.15 -21.94 -14.40
N LYS A 311 -15.52 -21.06 -15.14
CA LYS A 311 -14.06 -20.88 -15.19
C LYS A 311 -13.70 -19.40 -15.08
N PRO A 312 -13.95 -18.78 -13.92
CA PRO A 312 -13.67 -17.36 -13.72
C PRO A 312 -12.16 -17.10 -13.71
N GLY A 313 -11.73 -16.12 -14.51
CA GLY A 313 -10.31 -15.79 -14.65
C GLY A 313 -9.74 -15.16 -13.38
N ARG A 314 -8.56 -15.64 -12.93
CA ARG A 314 -7.86 -15.22 -11.71
C ARG A 314 -7.71 -13.69 -11.61
N HIS A 315 -7.15 -13.04 -12.63
CA HIS A 315 -6.98 -11.58 -12.68
C HIS A 315 -8.08 -10.90 -13.53
N ASN A 316 -9.24 -11.50 -13.61
CA ASN A 316 -10.36 -10.99 -14.39
C ASN A 316 -11.55 -10.68 -13.48
N VAL A 317 -12.54 -11.57 -13.39
CA VAL A 317 -13.77 -11.31 -12.61
C VAL A 317 -13.67 -11.65 -11.13
N MET A 318 -12.56 -12.23 -10.67
CA MET A 318 -12.40 -12.59 -9.26
C MET A 318 -12.34 -11.37 -8.36
N ILE A 319 -12.72 -11.55 -7.10
CA ILE A 319 -12.60 -10.54 -6.04
C ILE A 319 -11.22 -10.67 -5.41
N TRP A 320 -10.44 -9.62 -5.52
CA TRP A 320 -9.14 -9.50 -4.87
C TRP A 320 -9.22 -8.42 -3.79
N PRO A 321 -9.19 -8.76 -2.51
CA PRO A 321 -9.30 -7.78 -1.42
C PRO A 321 -8.31 -6.62 -1.54
N HIS A 322 -7.12 -6.87 -2.08
CA HIS A 322 -6.16 -5.83 -2.41
C HIS A 322 -6.78 -4.76 -3.34
N VAL A 323 -7.41 -5.17 -4.43
CA VAL A 323 -8.09 -4.27 -5.39
C VAL A 323 -9.28 -3.58 -4.71
N ASN A 324 -10.09 -4.36 -3.96
CA ASN A 324 -11.26 -3.83 -3.25
C ASN A 324 -10.89 -2.73 -2.27
N MET A 325 -9.78 -2.88 -1.53
CA MET A 325 -9.35 -1.88 -0.55
C MET A 325 -8.80 -0.61 -1.19
N ILE A 326 -8.14 -0.71 -2.35
CA ILE A 326 -7.71 0.47 -3.11
C ILE A 326 -8.92 1.17 -3.75
N TYR A 327 -9.88 0.40 -4.26
CA TYR A 327 -11.15 0.93 -4.76
C TYR A 327 -11.96 1.61 -3.65
N ALA A 328 -12.07 0.99 -2.47
CA ALA A 328 -12.70 1.60 -1.30
C ALA A 328 -12.03 2.92 -0.92
N SER A 329 -10.69 2.97 -0.91
CA SER A 329 -9.95 4.21 -0.69
C SER A 329 -10.31 5.30 -1.72
N ALA A 330 -10.46 4.93 -3.00
CA ALA A 330 -10.88 5.86 -4.05
C ALA A 330 -12.31 6.37 -3.82
N CYS A 331 -13.22 5.50 -3.38
CA CYS A 331 -14.58 5.87 -3.00
C CYS A 331 -14.62 6.88 -1.84
N ALA A 332 -13.85 6.62 -0.79
CA ALA A 332 -13.70 7.54 0.35
C ALA A 332 -13.14 8.90 -0.10
N TYR A 333 -12.07 8.89 -0.92
CA TYR A 333 -11.45 10.10 -1.46
C TYR A 333 -12.43 10.93 -2.29
N ALA A 334 -13.22 10.29 -3.16
CA ALA A 334 -14.23 10.93 -3.99
C ALA A 334 -15.52 11.31 -3.23
N LYS A 335 -15.65 10.97 -1.95
CA LYS A 335 -16.83 11.15 -1.10
C LYS A 335 -18.03 10.29 -1.52
N VAL A 336 -17.78 9.12 -2.09
CA VAL A 336 -18.77 8.06 -2.37
C VAL A 336 -18.77 7.10 -1.18
N THR A 337 -19.21 7.59 -0.02
CA THR A 337 -19.00 6.92 1.26
C THR A 337 -19.80 5.63 1.42
N GLU A 338 -20.96 5.50 0.79
CA GLU A 338 -21.76 4.27 0.84
C GLU A 338 -21.01 3.10 0.22
N GLN A 339 -20.39 3.31 -0.94
CA GLN A 339 -19.59 2.29 -1.59
C GLN A 339 -18.31 1.97 -0.81
N PHE A 340 -17.71 2.97 -0.17
CA PHE A 340 -16.59 2.73 0.75
C PHE A 340 -16.96 1.77 1.88
N TYR A 341 -18.09 2.01 2.57
CA TYR A 341 -18.52 1.14 3.66
C TYR A 341 -18.96 -0.24 3.18
N PHE A 342 -19.53 -0.32 1.98
CA PHE A 342 -19.89 -1.59 1.36
C PHE A 342 -18.64 -2.49 1.19
N GLU A 343 -17.59 -1.98 0.59
CA GLU A 343 -16.33 -2.72 0.40
C GLU A 343 -15.65 -3.06 1.74
N LEU A 344 -15.58 -2.11 2.65
CA LEU A 344 -14.97 -2.30 3.98
C LEU A 344 -15.69 -3.40 4.77
N ASN A 345 -17.03 -3.37 4.82
CA ASN A 345 -17.82 -4.35 5.55
C ASN A 345 -17.77 -5.73 4.90
N ASN A 346 -17.78 -5.81 3.56
CA ASN A 346 -17.66 -7.07 2.83
C ASN A 346 -16.31 -7.73 3.11
N LEU A 347 -15.21 -7.00 3.02
CA LEU A 347 -13.91 -7.59 3.33
C LEU A 347 -13.81 -8.00 4.80
N ALA A 348 -14.31 -7.18 5.72
CA ALA A 348 -14.35 -7.56 7.13
C ALA A 348 -15.11 -8.88 7.35
N LYS A 349 -16.28 -9.02 6.71
CA LYS A 349 -17.07 -10.24 6.77
C LYS A 349 -16.34 -11.43 6.16
N LEU A 350 -15.78 -11.29 4.95
CA LEU A 350 -15.01 -12.34 4.29
C LEU A 350 -13.84 -12.81 5.14
N ALA A 351 -13.09 -11.88 5.76
CA ALA A 351 -11.96 -12.21 6.62
C ALA A 351 -12.41 -12.94 7.92
N VAL A 352 -13.49 -12.50 8.54
CA VAL A 352 -14.00 -13.11 9.78
C VAL A 352 -14.63 -14.49 9.52
N ASP A 353 -15.44 -14.62 8.47
CA ASP A 353 -16.08 -15.89 8.09
C ASP A 353 -15.07 -16.98 7.73
N ASN A 354 -13.89 -16.58 7.22
CA ASN A 354 -12.81 -17.50 6.82
C ASN A 354 -11.62 -17.53 7.80
N ASN A 355 -11.74 -16.87 8.96
CA ASN A 355 -10.70 -16.77 9.98
C ASN A 355 -9.33 -16.32 9.43
N GLY A 356 -9.31 -15.39 8.49
CA GLY A 356 -8.09 -14.86 7.89
C GLY A 356 -8.33 -14.14 6.57
N PHE A 357 -7.29 -13.51 6.06
CA PHE A 357 -7.32 -12.80 4.79
C PHE A 357 -6.83 -13.70 3.66
N TYR A 358 -7.74 -14.17 2.84
CA TYR A 358 -7.38 -14.86 1.59
C TYR A 358 -7.06 -13.86 0.48
N GLU A 359 -6.21 -14.29 -0.42
CA GLU A 359 -5.81 -13.50 -1.58
C GLU A 359 -6.98 -13.19 -2.52
N ILE A 360 -7.85 -14.20 -2.75
CA ILE A 360 -8.89 -14.15 -3.77
C ILE A 360 -10.15 -14.87 -3.29
N TYR A 361 -11.31 -14.32 -3.72
CA TYR A 361 -12.61 -14.90 -3.48
C TYR A 361 -13.42 -15.01 -4.78
N ASP A 362 -14.29 -16.01 -4.83
CA ASP A 362 -15.22 -16.22 -5.94
C ASP A 362 -16.33 -15.15 -5.89
N PRO A 363 -16.57 -14.40 -6.97
CA PRO A 363 -17.58 -13.34 -7.02
C PRO A 363 -19.02 -13.84 -6.91
N ALA A 364 -19.27 -15.13 -7.17
CA ALA A 364 -20.62 -15.71 -7.13
C ALA A 364 -21.06 -16.13 -5.73
N ASN A 365 -20.11 -16.50 -4.84
CA ASN A 365 -20.46 -17.09 -3.54
C ASN A 365 -19.61 -16.59 -2.35
N GLY A 366 -18.57 -15.77 -2.60
CA GLY A 366 -17.69 -15.22 -1.58
C GLY A 366 -16.76 -16.24 -0.91
N LYS A 367 -16.61 -17.44 -1.46
CA LYS A 367 -15.69 -18.44 -0.93
C LYS A 367 -14.27 -18.20 -1.44
N PRO A 368 -13.23 -18.53 -0.66
CA PRO A 368 -11.86 -18.51 -1.14
C PRO A 368 -11.69 -19.38 -2.38
N SER A 369 -11.13 -18.82 -3.44
CA SER A 369 -10.89 -19.50 -4.72
C SER A 369 -9.79 -18.78 -5.48
N GLY A 370 -8.83 -19.52 -6.04
CA GLY A 370 -7.72 -18.92 -6.78
C GLY A 370 -8.07 -18.48 -8.21
N GLY A 371 -9.23 -18.87 -8.74
CA GLY A 371 -9.60 -18.61 -10.13
C GLY A 371 -8.76 -19.38 -11.15
N TYR A 372 -9.09 -19.23 -12.42
CA TYR A 372 -8.40 -19.90 -13.52
C TYR A 372 -7.31 -19.01 -14.12
N GLN A 373 -6.12 -19.59 -14.28
CA GLN A 373 -4.97 -18.97 -14.94
C GLN A 373 -4.22 -20.05 -15.73
N CYS A 374 -3.87 -19.76 -16.96
CA CYS A 374 -3.14 -20.69 -17.85
C CYS A 374 -3.79 -22.10 -17.94
N GLY A 375 -5.13 -22.15 -17.97
CA GLY A 375 -5.88 -23.42 -18.07
C GLY A 375 -6.04 -24.20 -16.75
N HIS A 376 -5.47 -23.73 -15.65
CA HIS A 376 -5.53 -24.37 -14.35
C HIS A 376 -6.37 -23.59 -13.35
N LEU A 377 -7.06 -24.30 -12.46
CA LEU A 377 -7.64 -23.70 -11.25
C LEU A 377 -6.53 -23.59 -10.19
N TRP A 378 -6.35 -22.38 -9.66
CA TRP A 378 -5.39 -22.12 -8.61
C TRP A 378 -6.01 -22.22 -7.23
N ASN A 379 -5.21 -22.61 -6.23
CA ASN A 379 -5.62 -22.55 -4.85
C ASN A 379 -5.66 -21.09 -4.38
N PRO A 380 -6.60 -20.72 -3.50
CA PRO A 380 -6.56 -19.45 -2.81
C PRO A 380 -5.42 -19.45 -1.79
N CYS A 381 -4.58 -18.41 -1.79
CA CYS A 381 -3.54 -18.24 -0.77
C CYS A 381 -4.12 -17.64 0.50
N HIS A 382 -3.71 -18.18 1.64
CA HIS A 382 -4.15 -17.76 2.98
C HIS A 382 -3.16 -16.74 3.59
N ASP A 383 -3.60 -15.99 4.58
CA ASP A 383 -2.81 -14.98 5.28
C ASP A 383 -2.11 -13.97 4.34
N GLN A 384 -2.85 -13.45 3.38
CA GLN A 384 -2.31 -12.54 2.38
C GLN A 384 -2.08 -11.14 2.97
N THR A 385 -0.82 -10.70 2.99
CA THR A 385 -0.39 -9.49 3.71
C THR A 385 -1.01 -8.22 3.12
N TRP A 386 -1.03 -8.04 1.79
CA TRP A 386 -1.61 -6.82 1.19
C TRP A 386 -3.11 -6.70 1.36
N CYS A 387 -3.83 -7.81 1.56
CA CYS A 387 -5.25 -7.79 1.91
C CYS A 387 -5.46 -7.25 3.33
N ALA A 388 -4.65 -7.73 4.27
CA ALA A 388 -4.67 -7.29 5.66
C ALA A 388 -4.23 -5.82 5.80
N THR A 389 -3.09 -5.44 5.20
CA THR A 389 -2.58 -4.06 5.24
C THR A 389 -3.50 -3.08 4.52
N GLY A 390 -4.17 -3.51 3.44
CA GLY A 390 -5.21 -2.73 2.76
C GLY A 390 -6.42 -2.45 3.66
N PHE A 391 -6.86 -3.44 4.43
CA PHE A 391 -7.92 -3.25 5.43
C PHE A 391 -7.49 -2.26 6.52
N ILE A 392 -6.30 -2.45 7.10
CA ILE A 392 -5.73 -1.52 8.09
C ILE A 392 -5.68 -0.10 7.52
N ARG A 393 -5.18 0.08 6.29
CA ARG A 393 -5.14 1.39 5.63
C ARG A 393 -6.51 2.07 5.62
N ASN A 394 -7.56 1.35 5.21
CA ASN A 394 -8.89 1.91 5.12
C ASN A 394 -9.44 2.32 6.49
N MET A 395 -9.17 1.54 7.53
CA MET A 395 -9.49 1.93 8.89
C MET A 395 -8.71 3.19 9.31
N LEU A 396 -7.38 3.17 9.20
CA LEU A 396 -6.54 4.28 9.66
C LEU A 396 -6.76 5.56 8.84
N CYS A 397 -6.66 5.47 7.50
CA CYS A 397 -6.66 6.66 6.64
C CYS A 397 -8.04 7.24 6.40
N HIS A 398 -9.11 6.44 6.50
CA HIS A 398 -10.45 6.91 6.19
C HIS A 398 -11.36 6.93 7.43
N VAL A 399 -11.55 5.81 8.13
CA VAL A 399 -12.41 5.81 9.33
C VAL A 399 -11.85 6.75 10.39
N PHE A 400 -10.57 6.61 10.75
CA PHE A 400 -9.88 7.51 11.70
C PHE A 400 -9.27 8.76 11.03
N GLY A 401 -9.21 8.79 9.71
CA GLY A 401 -8.80 9.96 8.92
C GLY A 401 -7.34 10.34 9.02
N ILE A 402 -6.45 9.41 9.35
CA ILE A 402 -5.02 9.65 9.47
C ILE A 402 -4.41 9.92 8.10
N GLN A 403 -3.94 11.13 7.88
CA GLN A 403 -3.22 11.54 6.68
C GLN A 403 -1.77 11.82 7.03
N ILE A 404 -0.87 11.01 6.49
CA ILE A 404 0.58 11.18 6.65
C ILE A 404 1.05 12.28 5.70
N GLY A 405 1.82 13.22 6.19
CA GLY A 405 2.41 14.30 5.40
C GLY A 405 3.80 14.67 5.89
N LEU A 406 4.48 15.52 5.13
CA LEU A 406 5.87 15.94 5.38
C LEU A 406 6.16 16.49 6.78
N ARG A 407 5.18 17.00 7.49
CA ARG A 407 5.36 17.59 8.82
C ARG A 407 4.76 16.76 9.94
N GLY A 408 4.08 15.66 9.64
CA GLY A 408 3.37 14.83 10.60
C GLY A 408 2.00 14.38 10.14
N LEU A 409 1.17 13.99 11.08
CA LEU A 409 -0.18 13.47 10.84
C LEU A 409 -1.23 14.58 10.91
N LYS A 410 -2.18 14.54 9.98
CA LYS A 410 -3.44 15.31 10.04
C LYS A 410 -4.61 14.33 10.17
N PHE A 411 -5.68 14.77 10.83
CA PHE A 411 -6.87 13.96 11.04
C PHE A 411 -8.06 14.52 10.25
N ARG A 412 -8.58 13.72 9.31
CA ARG A 412 -9.75 14.04 8.49
C ARG A 412 -10.67 12.82 8.35
N PRO A 413 -11.28 12.38 9.44
CA PRO A 413 -12.05 11.15 9.44
C PRO A 413 -13.39 11.25 8.71
N ILE A 414 -13.87 10.08 8.27
CA ILE A 414 -15.26 9.89 7.85
C ILE A 414 -16.08 9.22 8.96
N GLY A 415 -15.44 8.63 9.97
CA GLY A 415 -16.10 7.95 11.10
C GLY A 415 -16.71 6.60 10.72
N MET A 416 -17.64 6.12 11.51
CA MET A 416 -18.46 4.94 11.22
C MET A 416 -19.71 5.34 10.40
N ALA A 417 -20.27 4.37 9.65
CA ALA A 417 -21.40 4.61 8.74
C ALA A 417 -22.65 5.19 9.46
N ASP A 418 -22.87 4.74 10.67
CA ASP A 418 -24.00 5.15 11.55
C ASP A 418 -23.67 6.36 12.44
N GLY A 419 -22.44 6.88 12.37
CA GLY A 419 -21.96 7.97 13.21
C GLY A 419 -21.64 7.58 14.64
N SER A 420 -21.63 6.29 14.96
CA SER A 420 -21.28 5.80 16.28
C SER A 420 -19.82 6.09 16.62
N LYS A 421 -19.53 6.13 17.92
CA LYS A 421 -18.17 6.31 18.44
C LYS A 421 -17.29 5.14 18.03
N CYS A 422 -16.09 5.45 17.52
CA CYS A 422 -15.02 4.48 17.31
C CYS A 422 -13.70 4.96 17.92
N THR A 423 -12.87 4.01 18.34
CA THR A 423 -11.60 4.29 19.03
C THR A 423 -10.49 3.41 18.47
N LEU A 424 -9.36 4.03 18.13
CA LEU A 424 -8.08 3.38 17.83
C LEU A 424 -7.15 3.61 19.01
N LYS A 425 -6.49 2.57 19.52
CA LYS A 425 -5.50 2.68 20.59
C LYS A 425 -4.15 2.14 20.16
N GLY A 426 -3.09 2.68 20.78
CA GLY A 426 -1.74 2.15 20.67
C GLY A 426 -1.01 2.48 19.37
N LEU A 427 -1.44 3.48 18.60
CA LEU A 427 -0.72 3.91 17.41
C LEU A 427 0.54 4.68 17.81
N ARG A 428 1.70 4.12 17.53
CA ARG A 428 2.99 4.78 17.79
C ARG A 428 3.34 5.74 16.65
N PHE A 429 3.78 6.94 17.03
CA PHE A 429 4.23 7.93 16.06
C PHE A 429 5.26 8.85 16.71
N HIS A 430 6.53 8.73 16.30
CA HIS A 430 7.66 9.58 16.74
C HIS A 430 7.72 9.82 18.25
N GLY A 431 7.81 8.73 19.03
CA GLY A 431 7.90 8.81 20.50
C GLY A 431 6.58 9.08 21.23
N ASN A 432 5.50 9.28 20.50
CA ASN A 432 4.15 9.36 21.04
C ASN A 432 3.37 8.06 20.84
N VAL A 433 2.41 7.81 21.73
CA VAL A 433 1.38 6.79 21.59
C VAL A 433 0.04 7.47 21.43
N LEU A 434 -0.57 7.35 20.26
CA LEU A 434 -1.81 8.02 19.93
C LEU A 434 -2.99 7.09 20.20
N ASN A 435 -3.97 7.58 20.98
CA ASN A 435 -5.28 6.99 21.17
C ASN A 435 -6.31 7.94 20.54
N ILE A 436 -6.98 7.51 19.49
CA ILE A 436 -7.83 8.37 18.67
C ILE A 436 -9.27 7.93 18.82
N THR A 437 -10.12 8.84 19.26
CA THR A 437 -11.58 8.64 19.34
C THR A 437 -12.26 9.55 18.34
N VAL A 438 -13.11 8.97 17.48
CA VAL A 438 -13.93 9.70 16.51
C VAL A 438 -15.39 9.49 16.85
N THR A 439 -16.18 10.57 16.88
CA THR A 439 -17.62 10.55 17.10
C THR A 439 -18.33 11.32 16.00
N GLY A 440 -19.38 10.75 15.44
CA GLY A 440 -20.14 11.33 14.35
C GLY A 440 -19.78 10.75 13.00
N LYS A 441 -20.44 11.25 11.95
CA LYS A 441 -20.23 10.89 10.55
C LYS A 441 -19.72 12.11 9.78
N GLY A 442 -18.60 11.94 9.12
CA GLY A 442 -17.95 12.97 8.32
C GLY A 442 -17.84 12.59 6.85
N ASN A 443 -17.03 13.34 6.13
CA ASN A 443 -16.80 13.16 4.69
C ASN A 443 -15.31 13.35 4.32
N GLY A 444 -14.40 13.17 5.29
CA GLY A 444 -12.97 13.39 5.06
C GLY A 444 -12.56 14.87 5.02
N SER A 445 -13.42 15.79 5.44
CA SER A 445 -13.06 17.20 5.65
C SER A 445 -12.45 17.42 7.03
N ALA A 446 -12.00 18.64 7.33
CA ALA A 446 -11.54 18.99 8.67
C ALA A 446 -12.67 18.77 9.68
N PRO A 447 -12.41 18.22 10.87
CA PRO A 447 -13.40 18.00 11.91
C PRO A 447 -13.92 19.31 12.48
N LYS A 448 -15.10 19.29 13.07
CA LYS A 448 -15.68 20.43 13.79
C LYS A 448 -14.90 20.74 15.07
N VAL A 449 -14.53 19.69 15.80
CA VAL A 449 -13.78 19.81 17.05
C VAL A 449 -12.67 18.77 17.07
N CYS A 450 -11.50 19.19 17.51
CA CYS A 450 -10.40 18.30 17.88
C CYS A 450 -9.89 18.72 19.25
N ARG A 451 -9.72 17.74 20.15
CA ARG A 451 -9.09 17.93 21.47
C ARG A 451 -7.93 16.95 21.59
N ILE A 452 -6.86 17.40 22.22
CA ILE A 452 -5.73 16.55 22.60
C ILE A 452 -5.61 16.63 24.11
N ASN A 453 -5.69 15.50 24.80
CA ASN A 453 -5.71 15.42 26.27
C ASN A 453 -6.75 16.38 26.90
N GLY A 454 -7.95 16.45 26.30
CA GLY A 454 -9.06 17.29 26.75
C GLY A 454 -8.97 18.77 26.37
N VAL A 455 -7.81 19.25 25.87
CA VAL A 455 -7.61 20.65 25.45
C VAL A 455 -7.92 20.82 23.96
N LYS A 456 -8.64 21.88 23.60
CA LYS A 456 -8.92 22.22 22.20
C LYS A 456 -7.62 22.41 21.42
N ALA A 457 -7.46 21.66 20.35
CA ALA A 457 -6.25 21.62 19.54
C ALA A 457 -6.55 21.63 18.04
N SER A 458 -5.52 21.87 17.22
CA SER A 458 -5.62 21.58 15.78
C SER A 458 -5.64 20.07 15.55
N ASN A 459 -6.17 19.65 14.40
CA ASN A 459 -6.19 18.25 13.96
C ASN A 459 -4.82 17.81 13.39
N PHE A 460 -3.74 18.01 14.16
CA PHE A 460 -2.36 17.77 13.70
C PHE A 460 -1.46 17.31 14.86
N VAL A 461 -0.58 16.35 14.56
CA VAL A 461 0.55 15.91 15.41
C VAL A 461 1.80 15.86 14.54
N GLY A 462 2.83 16.63 14.88
CA GLY A 462 4.08 16.71 14.13
C GLY A 462 5.05 15.57 14.40
N HIS A 463 6.04 15.40 13.51
CA HIS A 463 7.11 14.40 13.67
C HIS A 463 7.94 14.61 14.94
N SER A 464 8.19 15.84 15.34
CA SER A 464 8.88 16.16 16.60
C SER A 464 7.91 16.35 17.78
N GLY A 465 6.69 15.81 17.69
CA GLY A 465 5.67 15.92 18.72
C GLY A 465 4.98 17.29 18.81
N GLU A 466 5.05 18.10 17.75
CA GLU A 466 4.36 19.39 17.72
C GLU A 466 2.85 19.19 17.67
N ILE A 467 2.16 19.89 18.58
CA ILE A 467 0.70 20.08 18.56
C ILE A 467 0.39 21.58 18.68
N PHE A 468 -0.80 21.97 18.27
CA PHE A 468 -1.25 23.37 18.39
C PHE A 468 -2.49 23.43 19.27
N GLU A 469 -2.31 23.79 20.54
CA GLU A 469 -3.37 23.98 21.53
C GLU A 469 -3.75 25.46 21.62
N ASN A 470 -5.04 25.76 21.45
CA ASN A 470 -5.53 27.16 21.50
C ASN A 470 -4.72 28.13 20.62
N GLY A 471 -4.22 27.64 19.45
CA GLY A 471 -3.40 28.43 18.52
C GLY A 471 -1.93 28.58 18.90
N ARG A 472 -1.47 27.96 19.99
CA ARG A 472 -0.06 27.98 20.44
C ARG A 472 0.59 26.63 20.17
N GLN A 473 1.80 26.65 19.60
CA GLN A 473 2.60 25.46 19.40
C GLN A 473 3.15 24.95 20.73
N ARG A 474 3.03 23.64 20.95
CA ARG A 474 3.65 22.92 22.06
C ARG A 474 4.33 21.66 21.54
N ARG A 475 5.30 21.13 22.25
CA ARG A 475 5.88 19.81 22.03
C ARG A 475 5.38 18.86 23.10
N THR A 476 5.07 17.64 22.68
CA THR A 476 4.60 16.56 23.55
C THR A 476 5.40 15.30 23.30
N SER A 477 5.49 14.48 24.33
CA SER A 477 5.99 13.10 24.24
C SER A 477 5.16 12.24 25.18
N GLY A 478 4.96 10.97 24.81
CA GLY A 478 4.17 10.02 25.58
C GLY A 478 2.77 9.81 25.03
N GLU A 479 1.80 9.55 25.89
CA GLU A 479 0.44 9.21 25.49
C GLU A 479 -0.39 10.44 25.14
N LEU A 480 -1.00 10.44 23.95
CA LEU A 480 -1.89 11.48 23.46
C LEU A 480 -3.29 10.90 23.21
N ASN A 481 -4.27 11.39 23.94
CA ASN A 481 -5.67 11.09 23.74
C ASN A 481 -6.28 12.14 22.82
N ILE A 482 -6.60 11.75 21.59
CA ILE A 482 -7.10 12.62 20.53
C ILE A 482 -8.60 12.35 20.36
N GLU A 483 -9.41 13.36 20.64
CA GLU A 483 -10.87 13.30 20.51
C GLU A 483 -11.32 14.16 19.33
N ILE A 484 -12.10 13.58 18.43
CA ILE A 484 -12.54 14.21 17.18
C ILE A 484 -14.06 14.11 17.07
N GLU A 485 -14.72 15.26 16.90
CA GLU A 485 -16.15 15.38 16.64
C GLU A 485 -16.39 15.83 15.19
N LEU A 486 -17.24 15.09 14.45
CA LEU A 486 -17.53 15.29 13.01
C LEU A 486 -18.83 16.03 12.78
#